data_832768b4328efa805e250ca814d41dd6
#
_entry.id   832768b4328efa805e250ca814d41dd6
#
_cell.length_a   1.000
_cell.length_b   1.000
_cell.length_c   1.000
_cell.angle_alpha   90.00
_cell.angle_beta   90.00
_cell.angle_gamma   90.00
#
_symmetry.space_group_name_H-M   'P 1'
#
loop_
_entity.id
_entity.type
_entity.pdbx_description
1 polymer ?
#
loop_
_entity_poly.entity_id
_entity_poly.type
_entity_poly.pdbx_seq_one_letter_code
_entity_poly.pdbx_strand_id
1 'polypeptide(L)'
;PGSTFDWTNSDASIGLAASGTGNTPSFSSTNNSANPVTSTITVTPTANGCPGTPASYTITVNPIPVVVVPADIVVCNGAAVSAGVFTSTTPGTTFAWTNSNPSIGLAASGTGDAPSFTGTNNTALPVTVTVTVTPTANGCPGVPIAYNITVNPTPAVVVPADIVVCNAVTIAASNFTSTTPGSTFDWTNSDASIGLAANGTSDVLSFTGTNNSALPITATITVTPSANGCPGTPVLYYITINPTPVVVLPASITACNASTVSPSAFTSATPGTTFTWINSDPSIGLAASGTGNLPSFTATNNTVLPVTAT
;
A
#
# COMPACT_ATOMS: atom_id res chain seq x y z
N PRO A 1 -71.56 38.99 -21.59
CA PRO A 1 -70.58 39.99 -21.82
C PRO A 1 -70.46 40.91 -20.62
N GLY A 2 -69.38 40.97 -19.90
CA GLY A 2 -69.17 41.86 -18.74
C GLY A 2 -69.00 41.19 -17.39
N SER A 3 -68.75 39.91 -17.32
CA SER A 3 -68.35 39.26 -16.04
C SER A 3 -66.87 39.59 -15.73
N THR A 4 -66.59 39.96 -14.48
CA THR A 4 -65.24 40.10 -13.91
C THR A 4 -65.02 38.94 -12.94
N PHE A 5 -63.78 38.64 -12.67
CA PHE A 5 -63.35 37.60 -11.73
C PHE A 5 -62.40 38.20 -10.72
N ASP A 6 -62.68 38.01 -9.46
CA ASP A 6 -61.72 38.29 -8.36
C ASP A 6 -61.23 36.98 -7.81
N TRP A 7 -59.93 36.88 -7.54
CA TRP A 7 -59.36 35.65 -6.98
C TRP A 7 -58.54 35.93 -5.72
N THR A 8 -58.54 34.97 -4.84
CA THR A 8 -57.70 34.94 -3.64
C THR A 8 -56.83 33.68 -3.62
N ASN A 9 -55.64 33.79 -3.05
CA ASN A 9 -54.70 32.74 -2.87
C ASN A 9 -54.46 32.53 -1.36
N SER A 10 -54.71 31.33 -0.85
CA SER A 10 -54.57 31.02 0.59
C SER A 10 -53.14 31.03 1.10
N ASP A 11 -52.15 30.88 0.21
CA ASP A 11 -50.71 30.90 0.56
C ASP A 11 -49.88 31.51 -0.55
N ALA A 12 -49.50 32.78 -0.37
CA ALA A 12 -48.67 33.51 -1.32
C ALA A 12 -47.23 33.07 -1.37
N SER A 13 -46.74 32.19 -0.46
CA SER A 13 -45.37 31.64 -0.45
C SER A 13 -45.08 30.76 -1.68
N ILE A 14 -46.11 30.28 -2.38
CA ILE A 14 -45.96 29.53 -3.62
C ILE A 14 -45.47 30.40 -4.79
N GLY A 15 -45.32 31.73 -4.63
CA GLY A 15 -44.87 32.68 -5.66
C GLY A 15 -46.03 33.41 -6.36
N LEU A 16 -47.31 33.07 -6.15
CA LEU A 16 -48.49 33.76 -6.66
C LEU A 16 -48.96 34.78 -5.62
N ALA A 17 -49.31 36.00 -6.05
CA ALA A 17 -49.86 37.04 -5.17
C ALA A 17 -51.05 36.54 -4.35
N ALA A 18 -51.33 37.18 -3.18
CA ALA A 18 -52.42 36.79 -2.32
C ALA A 18 -53.82 37.00 -2.91
N SER A 19 -53.96 37.91 -3.89
CA SER A 19 -55.23 38.19 -4.60
C SER A 19 -54.98 38.92 -5.90
N GLY A 20 -55.97 38.96 -6.77
CA GLY A 20 -55.96 39.69 -8.01
C GLY A 20 -57.31 39.69 -8.73
N THR A 21 -57.35 40.35 -9.89
CA THR A 21 -58.54 40.45 -10.74
C THR A 21 -58.26 39.86 -12.11
N GLY A 22 -59.28 39.33 -12.79
CA GLY A 22 -59.14 38.65 -14.06
C GLY A 22 -58.59 37.23 -13.92
N ASN A 23 -57.80 36.81 -14.93
CA ASN A 23 -57.15 35.47 -14.87
C ASN A 23 -55.95 35.54 -13.92
N THR A 24 -55.65 34.40 -13.25
CA THR A 24 -54.42 34.26 -12.49
C THR A 24 -53.21 34.40 -13.43
N PRO A 25 -52.25 35.29 -13.14
CA PRO A 25 -51.05 35.48 -14.00
C PRO A 25 -50.17 34.25 -13.95
N SER A 26 -49.30 34.09 -14.95
CA SER A 26 -48.16 33.16 -14.88
C SER A 26 -47.19 33.65 -13.81
N PHE A 27 -46.63 32.72 -13.05
CA PHE A 27 -45.68 32.99 -11.96
C PHE A 27 -44.62 31.92 -11.87
N SER A 28 -43.47 32.25 -11.27
CA SER A 28 -42.45 31.28 -10.93
C SER A 28 -42.83 30.66 -9.57
N SER A 29 -43.04 29.35 -9.54
CA SER A 29 -43.37 28.64 -8.31
C SER A 29 -42.19 28.59 -7.35
N THR A 30 -42.41 28.83 -6.07
CA THR A 30 -41.40 28.74 -5.00
C THR A 30 -41.90 27.87 -3.87
N ASN A 31 -40.99 27.00 -3.38
CA ASN A 31 -41.19 26.26 -2.13
C ASN A 31 -39.84 26.08 -1.44
N ASN A 32 -39.58 26.83 -0.38
CA ASN A 32 -38.38 26.81 0.42
C ASN A 32 -38.47 25.87 1.64
N SER A 33 -39.59 25.13 1.74
CA SER A 33 -39.81 24.16 2.82
C SER A 33 -39.37 22.75 2.41
N ALA A 34 -39.29 21.82 3.36
CA ALA A 34 -38.98 20.41 3.07
C ALA A 34 -40.21 19.62 2.60
N ASN A 35 -41.42 20.15 2.75
CA ASN A 35 -42.69 19.49 2.43
C ASN A 35 -43.39 20.18 1.26
N PRO A 36 -44.29 19.47 0.52
CA PRO A 36 -45.15 20.11 -0.46
C PRO A 36 -46.01 21.21 0.19
N VAL A 37 -46.07 22.36 -0.47
CA VAL A 37 -46.99 23.47 -0.09
C VAL A 37 -48.13 23.49 -1.06
N THR A 38 -49.39 23.40 -0.50
CA THR A 38 -50.63 23.43 -1.30
C THR A 38 -51.37 24.73 -0.98
N SER A 39 -51.61 25.52 -2.00
CA SER A 39 -52.45 26.71 -1.90
C SER A 39 -53.79 26.50 -2.61
N THR A 40 -54.85 27.03 -2.03
CA THR A 40 -56.21 27.05 -2.61
C THR A 40 -56.44 28.41 -3.25
N ILE A 41 -56.75 28.38 -4.53
CA ILE A 41 -57.14 29.56 -5.28
C ILE A 41 -58.69 29.59 -5.35
N THR A 42 -59.31 30.60 -4.78
CA THR A 42 -60.75 30.82 -4.82
C THR A 42 -61.10 31.95 -5.75
N VAL A 43 -61.94 31.67 -6.74
CA VAL A 43 -62.35 32.62 -7.76
C VAL A 43 -63.80 32.96 -7.58
N THR A 44 -64.10 34.22 -7.47
CA THR A 44 -65.47 34.76 -7.35
C THR A 44 -65.86 35.51 -8.61
N PRO A 45 -66.81 35.03 -9.42
CA PRO A 45 -67.33 35.80 -10.57
C PRO A 45 -68.23 36.93 -10.14
N THR A 46 -68.21 38.06 -10.82
CA THR A 46 -69.15 39.17 -10.62
C THR A 46 -69.75 39.61 -11.97
N ALA A 47 -71.06 39.70 -12.08
CA ALA A 47 -71.75 40.15 -13.27
C ALA A 47 -72.83 41.20 -12.90
N ASN A 48 -72.89 42.34 -13.61
CA ASN A 48 -73.87 43.44 -13.36
C ASN A 48 -73.87 43.91 -11.90
N GLY A 49 -72.65 43.87 -11.22
CA GLY A 49 -72.53 44.29 -9.83
C GLY A 49 -72.98 43.20 -8.78
N CYS A 50 -73.43 42.03 -9.21
CA CYS A 50 -73.85 40.93 -8.34
C CYS A 50 -72.75 39.85 -8.27
N PRO A 51 -72.25 39.51 -7.07
CA PRO A 51 -71.27 38.41 -6.93
C PRO A 51 -72.00 37.04 -7.12
N GLY A 52 -71.32 36.14 -7.84
CA GLY A 52 -71.73 34.78 -8.06
C GLY A 52 -71.16 33.82 -7.01
N THR A 53 -71.44 32.53 -7.18
CA THR A 53 -70.89 31.48 -6.29
C THR A 53 -69.40 31.27 -6.53
N PRO A 54 -68.56 31.36 -5.48
CA PRO A 54 -67.11 31.13 -5.62
C PRO A 54 -66.85 29.64 -5.98
N ALA A 55 -65.78 29.45 -6.78
CA ALA A 55 -65.22 28.14 -7.09
C ALA A 55 -63.72 28.11 -6.75
N SER A 56 -63.23 26.96 -6.36
CA SER A 56 -61.81 26.84 -5.94
C SER A 56 -61.12 25.70 -6.65
N TYR A 57 -59.79 25.87 -6.85
CA TYR A 57 -58.83 24.86 -7.29
C TYR A 57 -57.56 24.97 -6.46
N THR A 58 -56.74 23.90 -6.45
CA THR A 58 -55.51 23.88 -5.68
C THR A 58 -54.28 23.89 -6.59
N ILE A 59 -53.20 24.52 -6.11
CA ILE A 59 -51.88 24.47 -6.69
C ILE A 59 -50.94 23.91 -5.63
N THR A 60 -50.30 22.77 -5.94
CA THR A 60 -49.27 22.17 -5.06
C THR A 60 -47.89 22.40 -5.64
N VAL A 61 -47.01 22.99 -4.87
CA VAL A 61 -45.59 23.21 -5.22
C VAL A 61 -44.75 22.27 -4.40
N ASN A 62 -44.12 21.28 -5.05
CA ASN A 62 -43.24 20.33 -4.42
C ASN A 62 -41.89 20.99 -4.13
N PRO A 63 -41.21 20.61 -3.03
CA PRO A 63 -39.84 21.08 -2.75
C PRO A 63 -38.85 20.46 -3.71
N ILE A 64 -37.72 21.15 -3.92
CA ILE A 64 -36.53 20.59 -4.57
C ILE A 64 -35.72 19.87 -3.49
N PRO A 65 -35.50 18.54 -3.58
CA PRO A 65 -34.78 17.81 -2.56
C PRO A 65 -33.28 18.15 -2.59
N VAL A 66 -32.65 18.20 -1.41
CA VAL A 66 -31.19 18.34 -1.23
C VAL A 66 -30.64 17.05 -0.65
N VAL A 67 -29.56 16.52 -1.22
CA VAL A 67 -28.88 15.33 -0.70
C VAL A 67 -27.68 15.74 0.15
N VAL A 68 -27.47 15.00 1.23
CA VAL A 68 -26.22 14.97 2.00
C VAL A 68 -25.50 13.68 1.65
N VAL A 69 -24.26 13.79 1.18
CA VAL A 69 -23.37 12.68 0.80
C VAL A 69 -22.27 12.48 1.84
N PRO A 70 -21.61 11.31 1.90
CA PRO A 70 -20.44 11.08 2.75
C PRO A 70 -19.28 12.04 2.43
N ALA A 71 -18.33 12.17 3.36
CA ALA A 71 -17.03 12.76 3.06
C ALA A 71 -16.23 11.88 2.09
N ASP A 72 -15.21 12.45 1.46
CA ASP A 72 -14.29 11.71 0.60
C ASP A 72 -13.67 10.51 1.34
N ILE A 73 -13.54 9.39 0.65
CA ILE A 73 -13.06 8.11 1.19
C ILE A 73 -11.71 7.78 0.57
N VAL A 74 -10.74 7.39 1.40
CA VAL A 74 -9.42 6.92 0.96
C VAL A 74 -9.16 5.56 1.60
N VAL A 75 -8.89 4.55 0.78
CA VAL A 75 -8.62 3.18 1.24
C VAL A 75 -7.46 2.55 0.47
N CYS A 76 -6.93 1.45 1.00
CA CYS A 76 -5.96 0.62 0.31
C CYS A 76 -6.64 -0.39 -0.62
N ASN A 77 -5.96 -0.82 -1.67
CA ASN A 77 -6.37 -1.94 -2.50
C ASN A 77 -6.67 -3.18 -1.63
N GLY A 78 -7.77 -3.87 -1.90
CA GLY A 78 -8.24 -5.01 -1.13
C GLY A 78 -9.00 -4.66 0.16
N ALA A 79 -9.07 -3.39 0.57
CA ALA A 79 -9.82 -2.98 1.75
C ALA A 79 -11.33 -2.95 1.48
N ALA A 80 -12.13 -3.26 2.53
CA ALA A 80 -13.56 -3.07 2.48
C ALA A 80 -13.92 -1.58 2.56
N VAL A 81 -14.76 -1.12 1.63
CA VAL A 81 -15.33 0.23 1.60
C VAL A 81 -16.76 0.14 2.13
N SER A 82 -17.08 0.93 3.18
CA SER A 82 -18.44 0.99 3.72
C SER A 82 -19.40 1.60 2.71
N ALA A 83 -20.67 1.16 2.77
CA ALA A 83 -21.73 1.73 1.95
C ALA A 83 -21.85 3.25 2.17
N GLY A 84 -22.07 3.98 1.11
CA GLY A 84 -22.39 5.40 1.16
C GLY A 84 -23.85 5.57 1.57
N VAL A 85 -24.11 6.15 2.74
CA VAL A 85 -25.47 6.49 3.18
C VAL A 85 -25.82 7.90 2.72
N PHE A 86 -26.94 8.03 2.01
CA PHE A 86 -27.44 9.30 1.53
C PHE A 86 -28.67 9.74 2.34
N THR A 87 -28.69 11.01 2.72
CA THR A 87 -29.82 11.55 3.48
C THR A 87 -30.38 12.82 2.85
N SER A 88 -31.68 13.10 3.13
CA SER A 88 -32.33 14.32 2.71
C SER A 88 -33.34 14.76 3.78
N THR A 89 -33.55 16.07 3.92
CA THR A 89 -34.59 16.63 4.77
C THR A 89 -35.95 16.60 4.12
N THR A 90 -36.03 16.38 2.79
CA THR A 90 -37.32 16.26 2.04
C THR A 90 -37.82 14.82 2.18
N PRO A 91 -39.03 14.59 2.78
CA PRO A 91 -39.56 13.26 2.94
C PRO A 91 -39.81 12.55 1.61
N GLY A 92 -39.62 11.23 1.59
CA GLY A 92 -39.83 10.40 0.39
C GLY A 92 -38.78 10.62 -0.71
N THR A 93 -37.61 11.27 -0.42
CA THR A 93 -36.53 11.41 -1.38
C THR A 93 -35.95 10.04 -1.72
N THR A 94 -35.83 9.79 -2.99
CA THR A 94 -35.08 8.66 -3.57
C THR A 94 -33.75 9.17 -4.15
N PHE A 95 -32.74 8.31 -4.23
CA PHE A 95 -31.43 8.65 -4.73
C PHE A 95 -31.08 7.77 -5.92
N ALA A 96 -30.51 8.37 -6.95
CA ALA A 96 -29.82 7.68 -8.03
C ALA A 96 -28.36 8.16 -8.02
N TRP A 97 -27.42 7.25 -8.24
CA TRP A 97 -26.01 7.61 -8.25
C TRP A 97 -25.28 7.02 -9.47
N THR A 98 -24.20 7.69 -9.86
CA THR A 98 -23.27 7.23 -10.90
C THR A 98 -21.85 7.28 -10.37
N ASN A 99 -21.01 6.35 -10.82
CA ASN A 99 -19.60 6.24 -10.51
C ASN A 99 -18.79 6.45 -11.79
N SER A 100 -17.82 7.36 -11.77
CA SER A 100 -17.04 7.74 -12.94
C SER A 100 -16.12 6.62 -13.46
N ASN A 101 -15.76 5.64 -12.61
CA ASN A 101 -14.91 4.50 -12.99
C ASN A 101 -15.20 3.26 -12.14
N PRO A 102 -15.90 2.27 -12.67
CA PRO A 102 -16.27 1.05 -11.94
C PRO A 102 -15.10 0.09 -11.67
N SER A 103 -13.91 0.34 -12.20
CA SER A 103 -12.73 -0.52 -11.98
C SER A 103 -12.30 -0.60 -10.52
N ILE A 104 -12.74 0.36 -9.67
CA ILE A 104 -12.47 0.33 -8.22
C ILE A 104 -13.28 -0.71 -7.45
N GLY A 105 -14.21 -1.43 -8.09
CA GLY A 105 -15.08 -2.44 -7.49
C GLY A 105 -16.51 -1.97 -7.18
N LEU A 106 -16.82 -0.66 -7.28
CA LEU A 106 -18.17 -0.12 -7.19
C LEU A 106 -18.83 -0.10 -8.58
N ALA A 107 -20.08 -0.54 -8.70
CA ALA A 107 -20.82 -0.50 -9.97
C ALA A 107 -20.85 0.91 -10.59
N ALA A 108 -21.08 0.99 -11.91
CA ALA A 108 -21.13 2.26 -12.64
C ALA A 108 -22.30 3.16 -12.21
N SER A 109 -23.39 2.59 -11.70
CA SER A 109 -24.57 3.32 -11.24
C SER A 109 -25.45 2.44 -10.32
N GLY A 110 -26.34 3.08 -9.58
CA GLY A 110 -27.33 2.39 -8.76
C GLY A 110 -28.39 3.33 -8.24
N THR A 111 -29.31 2.78 -7.42
CA THR A 111 -30.40 3.51 -6.74
C THR A 111 -30.35 3.20 -5.24
N GLY A 112 -30.83 4.14 -4.42
CA GLY A 112 -30.71 4.07 -2.97
C GLY A 112 -29.28 4.37 -2.52
N ASP A 113 -28.86 3.80 -1.39
CA ASP A 113 -27.51 3.92 -0.88
C ASP A 113 -26.49 3.17 -1.76
N ALA A 114 -25.25 3.66 -1.81
CA ALA A 114 -24.19 2.93 -2.47
C ALA A 114 -23.82 1.68 -1.64
N PRO A 115 -23.75 0.49 -2.27
CA PRO A 115 -23.45 -0.75 -1.55
C PRO A 115 -22.02 -0.78 -1.05
N SER A 116 -21.75 -1.56 0.00
CA SER A 116 -20.38 -1.89 0.40
C SER A 116 -19.70 -2.73 -0.69
N PHE A 117 -18.39 -2.51 -0.89
CA PHE A 117 -17.60 -3.21 -1.90
C PHE A 117 -16.16 -3.36 -1.42
N THR A 118 -15.38 -4.16 -2.13
CA THR A 118 -13.91 -4.23 -1.91
C THR A 118 -13.21 -3.28 -2.88
N GLY A 119 -12.45 -2.34 -2.35
CA GLY A 119 -11.68 -1.39 -3.15
C GLY A 119 -10.62 -2.12 -3.98
N THR A 120 -10.62 -1.91 -5.30
CA THR A 120 -9.71 -2.56 -6.24
C THR A 120 -8.85 -1.53 -6.96
N ASN A 121 -7.53 -1.72 -6.94
CA ASN A 121 -6.58 -0.94 -7.72
C ASN A 121 -5.40 -1.81 -8.15
N ASN A 122 -5.38 -2.24 -9.40
CA ASN A 122 -4.32 -3.07 -9.99
C ASN A 122 -3.25 -2.22 -10.71
N THR A 123 -3.23 -0.90 -10.48
CA THR A 123 -2.25 0.01 -11.08
C THR A 123 -1.17 0.40 -10.06
N ALA A 124 -0.13 1.09 -10.50
CA ALA A 124 0.92 1.61 -9.61
C ALA A 124 0.58 2.97 -8.96
N LEU A 125 -0.49 3.64 -9.42
CA LEU A 125 -0.90 4.97 -8.95
C LEU A 125 -2.25 4.89 -8.23
N PRO A 126 -2.54 5.83 -7.30
CA PRO A 126 -3.87 5.95 -6.72
C PRO A 126 -4.94 6.15 -7.82
N VAL A 127 -6.05 5.45 -7.70
CA VAL A 127 -7.23 5.63 -8.57
C VAL A 127 -8.30 6.36 -7.77
N THR A 128 -8.64 7.56 -8.21
CA THR A 128 -9.72 8.38 -7.63
C THR A 128 -10.89 8.39 -8.59
N VAL A 129 -12.08 8.11 -8.06
CA VAL A 129 -13.36 8.17 -8.79
C VAL A 129 -14.29 9.15 -8.12
N THR A 130 -15.21 9.72 -8.90
CA THR A 130 -16.25 10.61 -8.41
C THR A 130 -17.57 9.86 -8.44
N VAL A 131 -18.26 9.80 -7.28
CA VAL A 131 -19.63 9.30 -7.16
C VAL A 131 -20.57 10.52 -7.12
N THR A 132 -21.45 10.64 -8.10
CA THR A 132 -22.42 11.72 -8.22
C THR A 132 -23.81 11.22 -7.84
N VAL A 133 -24.45 11.86 -6.89
CA VAL A 133 -25.75 11.46 -6.33
C VAL A 133 -26.81 12.48 -6.69
N THR A 134 -27.89 12.05 -7.33
CA THR A 134 -29.03 12.88 -7.72
C THR A 134 -30.24 12.51 -6.87
N PRO A 135 -30.75 13.43 -6.01
CA PRO A 135 -31.95 13.19 -5.24
C PRO A 135 -33.20 13.49 -6.08
N THR A 136 -34.31 12.78 -5.83
CA THR A 136 -35.61 13.04 -6.46
C THR A 136 -36.72 12.86 -5.41
N ALA A 137 -37.61 13.84 -5.31
CA ALA A 137 -38.80 13.74 -4.43
C ALA A 137 -40.02 14.28 -5.16
N ASN A 138 -41.17 13.57 -5.05
CA ASN A 138 -42.44 13.95 -5.68
C ASN A 138 -42.32 14.28 -7.18
N GLY A 139 -41.44 13.60 -7.91
CA GLY A 139 -41.15 13.83 -9.33
C GLY A 139 -40.23 15.05 -9.63
N CYS A 140 -39.79 15.78 -8.61
CA CYS A 140 -38.86 16.92 -8.77
C CYS A 140 -37.41 16.47 -8.51
N PRO A 141 -36.52 16.55 -9.51
CA PRO A 141 -35.10 16.28 -9.30
C PRO A 141 -34.41 17.43 -8.55
N GLY A 142 -33.53 17.10 -7.62
CA GLY A 142 -32.66 18.06 -6.93
C GLY A 142 -31.33 18.26 -7.64
N VAL A 143 -30.50 19.12 -7.08
CA VAL A 143 -29.14 19.38 -7.58
C VAL A 143 -28.24 18.17 -7.22
N PRO A 144 -27.55 17.57 -8.20
CA PRO A 144 -26.59 16.50 -7.93
C PRO A 144 -25.43 16.97 -7.05
N ILE A 145 -25.05 16.16 -6.08
CA ILE A 145 -23.87 16.37 -5.21
C ILE A 145 -22.91 15.18 -5.39
N ALA A 146 -21.61 15.46 -5.34
CA ALA A 146 -20.59 14.45 -5.54
C ALA A 146 -19.66 14.32 -4.34
N TYR A 147 -19.05 13.12 -4.17
CA TYR A 147 -17.92 12.83 -3.29
C TYR A 147 -16.94 11.91 -4.00
N ASN A 148 -15.69 11.84 -3.50
CA ASN A 148 -14.63 11.05 -4.13
C ASN A 148 -14.33 9.78 -3.32
N ILE A 149 -13.95 8.72 -4.04
CA ILE A 149 -13.37 7.51 -3.47
C ILE A 149 -12.02 7.30 -4.11
N THR A 150 -10.95 7.27 -3.30
CA THR A 150 -9.59 6.98 -3.73
C THR A 150 -9.17 5.60 -3.24
N VAL A 151 -8.76 4.74 -4.14
CA VAL A 151 -8.17 3.44 -3.82
C VAL A 151 -6.67 3.51 -4.12
N ASN A 152 -5.85 3.47 -3.07
CA ASN A 152 -4.40 3.44 -3.17
C ASN A 152 -3.93 2.05 -3.61
N PRO A 153 -2.87 1.94 -4.43
CA PRO A 153 -2.29 0.66 -4.85
C PRO A 153 -1.62 -0.07 -3.69
N THR A 154 -1.44 -1.39 -3.81
CA THR A 154 -0.54 -2.17 -2.96
C THR A 154 0.87 -2.02 -3.51
N PRO A 155 1.82 -1.37 -2.80
CA PRO A 155 3.19 -1.24 -3.28
C PRO A 155 3.90 -2.59 -3.32
N ALA A 156 4.71 -2.81 -4.35
CA ALA A 156 5.59 -3.96 -4.47
C ALA A 156 7.04 -3.50 -4.36
N VAL A 157 7.91 -4.30 -3.75
CA VAL A 157 9.34 -4.03 -3.67
C VAL A 157 10.13 -5.01 -4.55
N VAL A 158 11.17 -4.50 -5.19
CA VAL A 158 12.22 -5.30 -5.83
C VAL A 158 13.43 -5.24 -4.90
N VAL A 159 13.88 -6.41 -4.46
CA VAL A 159 15.07 -6.59 -3.60
C VAL A 159 16.26 -7.09 -4.44
N PRO A 160 17.52 -6.93 -3.98
CA PRO A 160 18.68 -7.49 -4.65
C PRO A 160 18.65 -9.03 -4.64
N ALA A 161 19.52 -9.64 -5.46
CA ALA A 161 19.79 -11.07 -5.38
C ALA A 161 20.48 -11.43 -4.05
N ASP A 162 20.43 -12.71 -3.68
CA ASP A 162 21.11 -13.23 -2.50
C ASP A 162 22.61 -12.95 -2.56
N ILE A 163 23.20 -12.64 -1.41
CA ILE A 163 24.60 -12.26 -1.25
C ILE A 163 25.33 -13.37 -0.50
N VAL A 164 26.48 -13.82 -1.05
CA VAL A 164 27.37 -14.78 -0.38
C VAL A 164 28.78 -14.19 -0.42
N VAL A 165 29.36 -13.94 0.76
CA VAL A 165 30.71 -13.38 0.90
C VAL A 165 31.49 -14.09 2.02
N CYS A 166 32.80 -13.85 2.09
CA CYS A 166 33.62 -14.28 3.22
C CYS A 166 33.54 -13.28 4.38
N ASN A 167 33.90 -13.74 5.57
CA ASN A 167 34.08 -12.90 6.75
C ASN A 167 35.05 -11.73 6.47
N ALA A 168 34.78 -10.57 7.06
CA ALA A 168 35.53 -9.33 6.92
C ALA A 168 35.47 -8.66 5.53
N VAL A 169 34.60 -9.15 4.61
CA VAL A 169 34.34 -8.50 3.31
C VAL A 169 33.31 -7.40 3.48
N THR A 170 33.55 -6.24 2.85
CA THR A 170 32.57 -5.16 2.78
C THR A 170 31.47 -5.52 1.78
N ILE A 171 30.22 -5.52 2.25
CA ILE A 171 29.00 -5.69 1.43
C ILE A 171 28.54 -4.30 1.02
N ALA A 172 28.36 -4.09 -0.29
CA ALA A 172 27.87 -2.83 -0.83
C ALA A 172 26.42 -2.57 -0.38
N ALA A 173 26.00 -1.31 -0.41
CA ALA A 173 24.62 -0.94 -0.12
C ALA A 173 23.64 -1.71 -1.03
N SER A 174 22.52 -2.14 -0.45
CA SER A 174 21.41 -2.79 -1.16
C SER A 174 20.32 -1.77 -1.38
N ASN A 175 20.04 -1.43 -2.63
CA ASN A 175 19.00 -0.48 -3.00
C ASN A 175 17.68 -1.22 -3.26
N PHE A 176 16.58 -0.69 -2.71
CA PHE A 176 15.24 -1.19 -2.94
C PHE A 176 14.51 -0.30 -3.93
N THR A 177 13.72 -0.88 -4.82
CA THR A 177 12.94 -0.13 -5.80
C THR A 177 11.48 -0.58 -5.80
N SER A 178 10.59 0.31 -6.23
CA SER A 178 9.16 0.04 -6.38
C SER A 178 8.62 0.73 -7.61
N THR A 179 7.62 0.12 -8.24
CA THR A 179 6.85 0.75 -9.33
C THR A 179 5.81 1.75 -8.81
N THR A 180 5.46 1.68 -7.51
CA THR A 180 4.55 2.62 -6.86
C THR A 180 5.35 3.85 -6.40
N PRO A 181 5.09 5.05 -6.96
CA PRO A 181 5.82 6.26 -6.58
C PRO A 181 5.66 6.60 -5.10
N GLY A 182 6.72 7.15 -4.50
CA GLY A 182 6.72 7.54 -3.08
C GLY A 182 6.72 6.35 -2.11
N SER A 183 7.06 5.14 -2.58
CA SER A 183 7.25 4.00 -1.69
C SER A 183 8.41 4.21 -0.73
N THR A 184 8.19 3.85 0.52
CA THR A 184 9.19 3.70 1.58
C THR A 184 9.37 2.23 1.90
N PHE A 185 10.52 1.88 2.50
CA PHE A 185 10.85 0.49 2.80
C PHE A 185 11.28 0.37 4.25
N ASP A 186 10.68 -0.57 4.96
CA ASP A 186 11.11 -1.01 6.27
C ASP A 186 11.69 -2.41 6.12
N TRP A 187 12.82 -2.69 6.78
CA TRP A 187 13.42 -4.02 6.72
C TRP A 187 13.81 -4.55 8.10
N THR A 188 13.80 -5.86 8.21
CA THR A 188 14.29 -6.60 9.38
C THR A 188 15.35 -7.61 8.96
N ASN A 189 16.30 -7.86 9.85
CA ASN A 189 17.38 -8.82 9.72
C ASN A 189 17.23 -9.89 10.81
N SER A 190 17.17 -11.16 10.41
CA SER A 190 16.99 -12.29 11.33
C SER A 190 18.21 -12.57 12.22
N ASP A 191 19.40 -12.10 11.83
CA ASP A 191 20.63 -12.32 12.57
C ASP A 191 21.59 -11.12 12.48
N ALA A 192 21.58 -10.27 13.50
CA ALA A 192 22.43 -9.09 13.56
C ALA A 192 23.92 -9.41 13.76
N SER A 193 24.29 -10.65 14.08
CA SER A 193 25.70 -11.06 14.24
C SER A 193 26.50 -10.98 12.95
N ILE A 194 25.81 -10.94 11.78
CA ILE A 194 26.48 -10.76 10.49
C ILE A 194 27.08 -9.36 10.29
N GLY A 195 26.91 -8.42 11.25
CA GLY A 195 27.43 -7.04 11.17
C GLY A 195 26.40 -6.03 10.65
N LEU A 196 25.18 -6.46 10.28
CA LEU A 196 24.07 -5.60 9.88
C LEU A 196 23.10 -5.42 11.05
N ALA A 197 22.59 -4.21 11.28
CA ALA A 197 21.58 -3.94 12.30
C ALA A 197 20.36 -4.87 12.19
N ALA A 198 19.62 -5.08 13.30
CA ALA A 198 18.45 -5.97 13.33
C ALA A 198 17.27 -5.45 12.49
N ASN A 199 17.20 -4.15 12.23
CA ASN A 199 16.19 -3.50 11.40
C ASN A 199 16.68 -2.14 10.89
N GLY A 200 15.95 -1.57 9.94
CA GLY A 200 16.17 -0.23 9.44
C GLY A 200 15.06 0.22 8.51
N THR A 201 15.19 1.46 8.06
CA THR A 201 14.29 2.10 7.10
C THR A 201 15.08 2.51 5.86
N SER A 202 14.41 2.62 4.71
CA SER A 202 15.06 2.88 3.41
C SER A 202 16.01 1.75 2.97
N ASP A 203 17.03 2.07 2.18
CA ASP A 203 18.02 1.12 1.68
C ASP A 203 18.92 0.58 2.81
N VAL A 204 19.44 -0.63 2.62
CA VAL A 204 20.51 -1.15 3.49
C VAL A 204 21.82 -0.48 3.11
N LEU A 205 22.42 0.23 4.05
CA LEU A 205 23.73 0.85 3.86
C LEU A 205 24.85 -0.22 3.76
N SER A 206 25.99 0.15 3.18
CA SER A 206 27.16 -0.74 3.14
C SER A 206 27.63 -1.07 4.57
N PHE A 207 28.02 -2.32 4.79
CA PHE A 207 28.52 -2.81 6.08
C PHE A 207 29.61 -3.87 5.86
N THR A 208 30.35 -4.20 6.91
CA THR A 208 31.35 -5.29 6.86
C THR A 208 30.70 -6.56 7.38
N GLY A 209 30.70 -7.62 6.57
CA GLY A 209 30.18 -8.93 6.97
C GLY A 209 31.05 -9.56 8.06
N THR A 210 30.42 -10.04 9.15
CA THR A 210 31.11 -10.68 10.26
C THR A 210 30.60 -12.12 10.47
N ASN A 211 31.55 -13.05 10.64
CA ASN A 211 31.27 -14.42 11.05
C ASN A 211 32.43 -14.96 11.89
N ASN A 212 32.23 -14.96 13.20
CA ASN A 212 33.21 -15.46 14.17
C ASN A 212 33.01 -16.94 14.51
N SER A 213 32.12 -17.63 13.81
CA SER A 213 31.86 -19.07 13.98
C SER A 213 32.69 -19.90 13.00
N ALA A 214 32.59 -21.23 13.11
CA ALA A 214 33.23 -22.15 12.18
C ALA A 214 32.34 -22.54 10.99
N LEU A 215 31.05 -22.17 11.01
CA LEU A 215 30.04 -22.51 9.99
C LEU A 215 29.53 -21.24 9.30
N PRO A 216 29.05 -21.32 8.05
CA PRO A 216 28.37 -20.19 7.41
C PRO A 216 27.18 -19.70 8.23
N ILE A 217 27.00 -18.39 8.33
CA ILE A 217 25.84 -17.74 8.93
C ILE A 217 24.99 -17.15 7.79
N THR A 218 23.71 -17.51 7.74
CA THR A 218 22.76 -16.96 6.75
C THR A 218 21.70 -16.16 7.48
N ALA A 219 21.65 -14.87 7.22
CA ALA A 219 20.59 -13.97 7.68
C ALA A 219 19.53 -13.79 6.60
N THR A 220 18.27 -13.76 7.03
CA THR A 220 17.11 -13.42 6.17
C THR A 220 16.80 -11.94 6.34
N ILE A 221 16.82 -11.19 5.26
CA ILE A 221 16.40 -9.79 5.23
C ILE A 221 14.97 -9.76 4.68
N THR A 222 14.03 -9.29 5.51
CA THR A 222 12.62 -9.13 5.12
C THR A 222 12.36 -7.67 4.86
N VAL A 223 11.95 -7.31 3.64
CA VAL A 223 11.70 -5.92 3.22
C VAL A 223 10.20 -5.72 2.98
N THR A 224 9.60 -4.77 3.69
CA THR A 224 8.19 -4.42 3.58
C THR A 224 8.05 -3.02 2.96
N PRO A 225 7.48 -2.91 1.75
CA PRO A 225 7.22 -1.60 1.14
C PRO A 225 5.96 -0.97 1.72
N SER A 226 5.89 0.36 1.76
CA SER A 226 4.69 1.13 2.10
C SER A 226 4.56 2.34 1.19
N ALA A 227 3.34 2.67 0.74
CA ALA A 227 3.04 3.87 -0.04
C ALA A 227 1.64 4.38 0.26
N ASN A 228 1.46 5.72 0.37
CA ASN A 228 0.18 6.35 0.64
C ASN A 228 -0.57 5.77 1.86
N GLY A 229 0.17 5.35 2.89
CA GLY A 229 -0.38 4.70 4.09
C GLY A 229 -0.78 3.23 3.91
N CYS A 230 -0.50 2.62 2.76
CA CYS A 230 -0.84 1.23 2.45
C CYS A 230 0.43 0.35 2.48
N PRO A 231 0.47 -0.69 3.32
CA PRO A 231 1.57 -1.64 3.31
C PRO A 231 1.48 -2.58 2.11
N GLY A 232 2.63 -2.93 1.55
CA GLY A 232 2.75 -3.97 0.52
C GLY A 232 3.09 -5.34 1.09
N THR A 233 3.26 -6.32 0.20
CA THR A 233 3.67 -7.67 0.58
C THR A 233 5.17 -7.69 0.86
N PRO A 234 5.63 -8.20 2.02
CA PRO A 234 7.05 -8.38 2.31
C PRO A 234 7.74 -9.31 1.31
N VAL A 235 8.97 -8.98 0.95
CA VAL A 235 9.85 -9.78 0.09
C VAL A 235 11.15 -10.08 0.82
N LEU A 236 11.71 -11.26 0.62
CA LEU A 236 12.90 -11.77 1.30
C LEU A 236 14.08 -11.82 0.35
N TYR A 237 15.30 -11.60 0.88
CA TYR A 237 16.56 -12.02 0.29
C TYR A 237 17.53 -12.47 1.40
N TYR A 238 18.60 -13.17 1.04
CA TYR A 238 19.49 -13.79 1.98
C TYR A 238 20.90 -13.22 1.90
N ILE A 239 21.55 -13.09 3.07
CA ILE A 239 22.96 -12.72 3.16
C ILE A 239 23.68 -13.83 3.91
N THR A 240 24.61 -14.50 3.24
CA THR A 240 25.42 -15.58 3.82
C THR A 240 26.86 -15.10 3.99
N ILE A 241 27.37 -15.17 5.22
CA ILE A 241 28.75 -14.87 5.56
C ILE A 241 29.49 -16.18 5.85
N ASN A 242 30.42 -16.56 4.97
CA ASN A 242 31.27 -17.73 5.19
C ASN A 242 32.35 -17.39 6.21
N PRO A 243 32.70 -18.34 7.11
CA PRO A 243 33.77 -18.12 8.09
C PRO A 243 35.15 -18.04 7.43
N THR A 244 36.11 -17.39 8.10
CA THR A 244 37.52 -17.49 7.74
C THR A 244 38.10 -18.79 8.33
N PRO A 245 38.59 -19.75 7.50
CA PRO A 245 39.21 -20.97 8.02
C PRO A 245 40.46 -20.67 8.83
N VAL A 246 40.59 -21.36 9.97
CA VAL A 246 41.80 -21.30 10.80
C VAL A 246 42.44 -22.68 10.79
N VAL A 247 43.72 -22.74 10.46
CA VAL A 247 44.50 -23.98 10.50
C VAL A 247 44.98 -24.27 11.93
N VAL A 248 44.85 -25.50 12.35
CA VAL A 248 45.51 -26.04 13.55
C VAL A 248 46.68 -26.86 13.07
N LEU A 249 47.88 -26.43 13.45
CA LEU A 249 49.11 -27.09 13.08
C LEU A 249 49.46 -28.27 14.05
N PRO A 250 50.10 -29.33 13.56
CA PRO A 250 50.67 -30.34 14.42
C PRO A 250 51.82 -29.77 15.28
N ALA A 251 52.18 -30.47 16.32
CA ALA A 251 53.41 -30.13 17.11
C ALA A 251 54.64 -30.22 16.26
N SER A 252 55.65 -29.41 16.59
CA SER A 252 57.00 -29.47 15.96
C SER A 252 57.61 -30.85 16.08
N ILE A 253 58.23 -31.32 15.03
CA ILE A 253 58.83 -32.64 14.94
C ILE A 253 60.35 -32.51 14.94
N THR A 254 61.03 -33.31 15.77
CA THR A 254 62.47 -33.49 15.73
C THR A 254 62.76 -34.94 15.31
N ALA A 255 63.60 -35.12 14.33
CA ALA A 255 63.94 -36.44 13.75
C ALA A 255 65.44 -36.59 13.56
N CYS A 256 65.91 -37.83 13.63
CA CYS A 256 67.29 -38.16 13.29
C CYS A 256 67.45 -38.28 11.76
N ASN A 257 68.65 -38.01 11.24
CA ASN A 257 68.96 -38.26 9.84
C ASN A 257 68.63 -39.75 9.47
N ALA A 258 68.09 -39.94 8.28
CA ALA A 258 67.60 -41.19 7.71
C ALA A 258 66.37 -41.82 8.44
N SER A 259 65.72 -41.14 9.41
CA SER A 259 64.50 -41.62 10.01
C SER A 259 63.27 -41.25 9.19
N THR A 260 62.22 -42.06 9.27
CA THR A 260 60.90 -41.74 8.66
C THR A 260 60.12 -40.77 9.56
N VAL A 261 59.70 -39.67 8.97
CA VAL A 261 58.84 -38.68 9.60
C VAL A 261 57.41 -38.84 9.06
N SER A 262 56.44 -39.00 9.97
CA SER A 262 55.02 -39.09 9.63
C SER A 262 54.27 -38.00 10.41
N PRO A 263 54.12 -36.82 9.79
CA PRO A 263 53.45 -35.68 10.43
C PRO A 263 51.96 -35.98 10.71
N SER A 264 51.43 -35.40 11.78
CA SER A 264 49.98 -35.41 12.00
C SER A 264 49.28 -34.54 10.97
N ALA A 265 48.00 -34.81 10.71
CA ALA A 265 47.21 -34.02 9.75
C ALA A 265 46.99 -32.58 10.22
N PHE A 266 46.92 -31.68 9.26
CA PHE A 266 46.38 -30.35 9.50
C PHE A 266 44.88 -30.45 9.75
N THR A 267 44.34 -29.67 10.67
CA THR A 267 42.92 -29.63 10.96
C THR A 267 42.40 -28.21 10.95
N SER A 268 41.07 -28.06 10.75
CA SER A 268 40.36 -26.82 10.87
C SER A 268 38.96 -27.09 11.44
N ALA A 269 38.42 -26.16 12.24
CA ALA A 269 37.05 -26.24 12.69
C ALA A 269 36.06 -25.90 11.56
N THR A 270 36.50 -25.22 10.50
CA THR A 270 35.68 -24.89 9.31
C THR A 270 35.63 -26.10 8.37
N PRO A 271 34.45 -26.70 8.14
CA PRO A 271 34.29 -27.83 7.24
C PRO A 271 34.71 -27.50 5.80
N GLY A 272 35.26 -28.45 5.08
CA GLY A 272 35.70 -28.32 3.70
C GLY A 272 36.95 -27.46 3.51
N THR A 273 37.68 -27.14 4.60
CA THR A 273 38.96 -26.41 4.51
C THR A 273 39.97 -27.25 3.72
N THR A 274 40.58 -26.63 2.73
CA THR A 274 41.74 -27.17 2.00
C THR A 274 43.01 -26.50 2.48
N PHE A 275 44.12 -27.23 2.42
CA PHE A 275 45.43 -26.73 2.89
C PHE A 275 46.40 -26.66 1.74
N THR A 276 47.24 -25.63 1.73
CA THR A 276 48.45 -25.53 0.94
C THR A 276 49.61 -25.23 1.90
N TRP A 277 50.78 -25.79 1.65
CA TRP A 277 51.95 -25.63 2.51
C TRP A 277 53.21 -25.36 1.67
N ILE A 278 54.11 -24.66 2.26
CA ILE A 278 55.46 -24.41 1.73
C ILE A 278 56.49 -24.88 2.78
N ASN A 279 57.60 -25.35 2.32
CA ASN A 279 58.73 -25.77 3.11
C ASN A 279 59.94 -24.87 2.85
N SER A 280 60.44 -24.19 3.87
CA SER A 280 61.55 -23.23 3.76
C SER A 280 62.88 -23.88 3.39
N ASP A 281 63.05 -25.19 3.65
CA ASP A 281 64.31 -25.94 3.36
C ASP A 281 64.03 -27.37 2.85
N PRO A 282 63.91 -27.58 1.53
CA PRO A 282 63.69 -28.91 0.98
C PRO A 282 64.81 -29.91 1.21
N SER A 283 65.99 -29.50 1.68
CA SER A 283 67.12 -30.39 1.96
C SER A 283 66.84 -31.36 3.07
N ILE A 284 65.84 -31.11 3.90
CA ILE A 284 65.36 -32.06 4.95
C ILE A 284 64.69 -33.29 4.40
N GLY A 285 64.47 -33.43 3.07
CA GLY A 285 63.84 -34.57 2.43
C GLY A 285 62.34 -34.39 2.15
N LEU A 286 61.74 -33.25 2.50
CA LEU A 286 60.35 -32.89 2.18
C LEU A 286 60.32 -31.93 1.00
N ALA A 287 59.36 -32.11 0.08
CA ALA A 287 59.19 -31.19 -1.07
C ALA A 287 59.05 -29.72 -0.66
N ALA A 288 59.41 -28.76 -1.58
CA ALA A 288 59.34 -27.33 -1.29
C ALA A 288 57.90 -26.82 -1.06
N SER A 289 56.88 -27.48 -1.59
CA SER A 289 55.46 -27.14 -1.39
C SER A 289 54.54 -28.33 -1.72
N GLY A 290 53.31 -28.22 -1.28
CA GLY A 290 52.29 -29.20 -1.60
C GLY A 290 50.87 -28.77 -1.20
N THR A 291 49.92 -29.63 -1.44
CA THR A 291 48.48 -29.49 -1.08
C THR A 291 48.05 -30.62 -0.20
N GLY A 292 47.01 -30.36 0.65
CA GLY A 292 46.55 -31.32 1.65
C GLY A 292 47.52 -31.42 2.83
N ASN A 293 47.54 -32.59 3.46
CA ASN A 293 48.44 -32.87 4.58
C ASN A 293 49.87 -33.11 4.12
N LEU A 294 50.83 -32.93 5.04
CA LEU A 294 52.24 -33.31 4.77
C LEU A 294 52.34 -34.83 4.53
N PRO A 295 52.98 -35.28 3.46
CA PRO A 295 53.28 -36.68 3.25
C PRO A 295 54.29 -37.18 4.26
N SER A 296 54.35 -38.48 4.51
CA SER A 296 55.50 -39.08 5.17
C SER A 296 56.72 -38.97 4.30
N PHE A 297 57.87 -38.64 4.89
CA PHE A 297 59.16 -38.49 4.19
C PHE A 297 60.34 -39.04 5.02
N THR A 298 61.45 -39.27 4.40
CA THR A 298 62.71 -39.63 5.09
C THR A 298 63.47 -38.36 5.41
N ALA A 299 63.76 -38.12 6.69
CA ALA A 299 64.54 -36.97 7.12
C ALA A 299 65.98 -37.06 6.59
N THR A 300 66.47 -35.99 5.97
CA THR A 300 67.84 -35.89 5.49
C THR A 300 68.56 -34.68 6.13
N ASN A 301 69.79 -34.93 6.61
CA ASN A 301 70.65 -33.89 7.09
C ASN A 301 72.13 -34.27 6.73
N ASN A 302 72.67 -33.66 5.73
CA ASN A 302 73.99 -33.92 5.25
C ASN A 302 75.02 -32.97 5.90
N THR A 303 74.67 -32.25 6.94
CA THR A 303 75.52 -31.29 7.65
C THR A 303 75.89 -31.83 9.06
N VAL A 304 76.81 -31.17 9.75
CA VAL A 304 77.22 -31.50 11.13
C VAL A 304 76.36 -30.77 12.18
N LEU A 305 75.46 -29.84 11.76
CA LEU A 305 74.57 -29.08 12.64
C LEU A 305 73.14 -29.43 12.36
N PRO A 306 72.22 -29.26 13.33
CA PRO A 306 70.79 -29.41 13.08
C PRO A 306 70.32 -28.48 11.95
N VAL A 307 69.45 -29.01 11.04
CA VAL A 307 68.74 -28.26 10.00
C VAL A 307 67.31 -28.10 10.42
N THR A 308 66.74 -26.88 10.33
CA THR A 308 65.36 -26.58 10.68
C THR A 308 64.65 -26.03 9.48
N ALA A 309 63.50 -26.54 9.13
CA ALA A 309 62.58 -26.04 8.15
C ALA A 309 61.25 -25.64 8.80
N THR A 310 60.61 -24.61 8.25
CA THR A 310 59.28 -24.11 8.66
C THR A 310 58.36 -24.11 7.46
#